data_dcf25453fc787e894bb8cea8b309ae39
#
_entry.id   dcf25453fc787e894bb8cea8b309ae39
#
_cell.length_a   1.000
_cell.length_b   1.000
_cell.length_c   1.000
_cell.angle_alpha   90.00
_cell.angle_beta   90.00
_cell.angle_gamma   90.00
#
_symmetry.space_group_name_H-M   'P 1'
#
loop_
_entity.id
_entity.type
_entity.pdbx_description
1 polymer ?
#
loop_
_entity_poly.entity_id
_entity_poly.type
_entity_poly.pdbx_seq_one_letter_code
_entity_poly.pdbx_strand_id
1 'polypeptide(L)'
;MLAVFLLIPFLLIRFPLLSHYSKNALSRAAYFAPVQGKEKIAYMIYQLSNLALFITPFLLEIKFDFSVFFYAGIAIYLLGLTLCAISIRDFARPDANGMNTKGLYRYSRNPMYLAYFVCFLGIAFLTKSMIFFLILVMLQTAAHWIILSEERWCLEKFGKSYQDYQDTVRRYF
;
A
#
# COMPACT_ATOMS: atom_id res chain seq x y z
N MET A 1 -4.65 -12.74 21.52
CA MET A 1 -3.52 -12.97 20.57
C MET A 1 -3.05 -11.62 20.08
N LEU A 2 -1.74 -11.39 20.11
CA LEU A 2 -1.18 -10.12 19.65
C LEU A 2 -1.43 -9.92 18.14
N ALA A 3 -1.76 -8.69 17.77
CA ALA A 3 -2.06 -8.33 16.37
C ALA A 3 -0.82 -8.36 15.46
N VAL A 4 0.39 -8.34 16.03
CA VAL A 4 1.66 -8.45 15.28
C VAL A 4 1.72 -9.69 14.38
N PHE A 5 1.07 -10.79 14.77
CA PHE A 5 1.02 -11.99 13.94
C PHE A 5 0.30 -11.78 12.59
N LEU A 6 -0.59 -10.78 12.51
CA LEU A 6 -1.22 -10.39 11.25
C LEU A 6 -0.25 -9.69 10.29
N LEU A 7 0.88 -9.18 10.78
CA LEU A 7 1.90 -8.62 9.90
C LEU A 7 2.69 -9.69 9.13
N ILE A 8 2.76 -10.93 9.66
CA ILE A 8 3.55 -12.00 9.04
C ILE A 8 3.10 -12.32 7.62
N PRO A 9 1.80 -12.63 7.34
CA PRO A 9 1.35 -12.87 5.97
C PRO A 9 1.56 -11.66 5.05
N PHE A 10 1.32 -10.45 5.55
CA PHE A 10 1.56 -9.22 4.80
C PHE A 10 3.05 -9.08 4.41
N LEU A 11 3.97 -9.28 5.35
CA LEU A 11 5.41 -9.19 5.10
C LEU A 11 5.91 -10.28 4.15
N LEU A 12 5.38 -11.50 4.26
CA LEU A 12 5.68 -12.61 3.36
C LEU A 12 5.23 -12.31 1.92
N ILE A 13 4.09 -11.66 1.76
CA ILE A 13 3.61 -11.20 0.45
C ILE A 13 4.50 -10.06 -0.05
N ARG A 14 4.79 -9.06 0.80
CA ARG A 14 5.51 -7.87 0.36
C ARG A 14 6.96 -8.13 -0.04
N PHE A 15 7.72 -8.92 0.70
CA PHE A 15 9.15 -9.11 0.46
C PHE A 15 9.48 -10.39 -0.31
N PRO A 16 9.18 -11.60 0.20
CA PRO A 16 9.49 -12.84 -0.51
C PRO A 16 8.80 -12.95 -1.86
N LEU A 17 7.50 -12.62 -1.95
CA LEU A 17 6.78 -12.73 -3.20
C LEU A 17 7.30 -11.72 -4.24
N LEU A 18 7.59 -10.48 -3.84
CA LEU A 18 8.14 -9.46 -4.73
C LEU A 18 9.52 -9.86 -5.26
N SER A 19 10.41 -10.35 -4.38
CA SER A 19 11.76 -10.79 -4.78
C SER A 19 11.73 -12.07 -5.62
N HIS A 20 10.75 -12.95 -5.41
CA HIS A 20 10.56 -14.15 -6.22
C HIS A 20 10.24 -13.83 -7.69
N TYR A 21 9.37 -12.84 -7.92
CA TYR A 21 9.01 -12.45 -9.29
C TYR A 21 10.09 -11.65 -10.01
N SER A 22 10.85 -10.81 -9.30
CA SER A 22 11.91 -10.00 -9.91
C SER A 22 12.88 -9.47 -8.88
N LYS A 23 14.18 -9.73 -9.06
CA LYS A 23 15.24 -9.18 -8.20
C LYS A 23 15.25 -7.65 -8.20
N ASN A 24 14.89 -7.01 -9.32
CA ASN A 24 14.84 -5.56 -9.46
C ASN A 24 13.53 -4.95 -8.94
N ALA A 25 12.48 -5.76 -8.71
CA ALA A 25 11.19 -5.23 -8.26
C ALA A 25 11.26 -4.68 -6.83
N LEU A 26 12.09 -5.28 -5.97
CA LEU A 26 12.27 -4.81 -4.60
C LEU A 26 12.91 -3.41 -4.56
N SER A 27 13.96 -3.17 -5.33
CA SER A 27 14.60 -1.85 -5.41
C SER A 27 13.68 -0.80 -6.04
N ARG A 28 12.86 -1.18 -7.03
CA ARG A 28 11.83 -0.30 -7.60
C ARG A 28 10.73 0.04 -6.59
N ALA A 29 10.28 -0.93 -5.79
CA ALA A 29 9.25 -0.72 -4.78
C ALA A 29 9.76 0.05 -3.54
N ALA A 30 11.07 0.06 -3.31
CA ALA A 30 11.72 0.84 -2.25
C ALA A 30 12.14 2.25 -2.70
N TYR A 31 12.04 2.55 -4.00
CA TYR A 31 12.38 3.86 -4.53
C TYR A 31 11.29 4.88 -4.23
N PHE A 32 11.67 5.98 -3.63
CA PHE A 32 10.82 7.16 -3.45
C PHE A 32 11.24 8.24 -4.44
N ALA A 33 10.28 8.74 -5.19
CA ALA A 33 10.51 9.87 -6.08
C ALA A 33 10.92 11.13 -5.28
N PRO A 34 11.73 12.03 -5.86
CA PRO A 34 12.16 13.25 -5.19
C PRO A 34 10.96 14.10 -4.75
N VAL A 35 10.86 14.35 -3.45
CA VAL A 35 9.82 15.20 -2.86
C VAL A 35 10.24 16.65 -2.85
N GLN A 36 9.32 17.59 -3.15
CA GLN A 36 9.60 19.01 -3.28
C GLN A 36 8.78 19.86 -2.29
N GLY A 37 9.37 20.95 -1.79
CA GLY A 37 8.66 21.93 -0.98
C GLY A 37 7.90 21.31 0.20
N LYS A 38 6.57 21.52 0.23
CA LYS A 38 5.68 21.03 1.29
C LYS A 38 5.50 19.50 1.29
N GLU A 39 5.82 18.80 0.20
CA GLU A 39 5.78 17.34 0.14
C GLU A 39 6.76 16.68 1.13
N LYS A 40 7.83 17.38 1.53
CA LYS A 40 8.79 16.91 2.55
C LYS A 40 8.11 16.68 3.90
N ILE A 41 7.15 17.53 4.28
CA ILE A 41 6.38 17.38 5.52
C ILE A 41 5.49 16.14 5.40
N ALA A 42 4.78 15.98 4.28
CA ALA A 42 3.96 14.80 4.02
C ALA A 42 4.81 13.51 4.02
N TYR A 43 6.02 13.55 3.47
CA TYR A 43 6.95 12.42 3.52
C TYR A 43 7.35 12.05 4.95
N MET A 44 7.64 13.04 5.81
CA MET A 44 7.95 12.78 7.23
C MET A 44 6.75 12.15 7.94
N ILE A 45 5.54 12.71 7.75
CA ILE A 45 4.30 12.18 8.32
C ILE A 45 4.08 10.74 7.82
N TYR A 46 4.27 10.48 6.53
CA TYR A 46 4.16 9.15 5.93
C TYR A 46 5.11 8.16 6.60
N GLN A 47 6.39 8.51 6.76
CA GLN A 47 7.40 7.62 7.37
C GLN A 47 7.11 7.34 8.84
N LEU A 48 6.73 8.37 9.63
CA LEU A 48 6.38 8.20 11.03
C LEU A 48 5.11 7.36 11.20
N SER A 49 4.08 7.61 10.39
CA SER A 49 2.84 6.82 10.41
C SER A 49 3.09 5.39 9.97
N ASN A 50 3.96 5.17 8.99
CA ASN A 50 4.36 3.84 8.53
C ASN A 50 5.06 3.08 9.66
N LEU A 51 6.05 3.69 10.31
CA LEU A 51 6.72 3.11 11.47
C LEU A 51 5.73 2.77 12.59
N ALA A 52 4.81 3.70 12.91
CA ALA A 52 3.79 3.49 13.92
C ALA A 52 2.85 2.32 13.58
N LEU A 53 2.45 2.15 12.30
CA LEU A 53 1.63 1.00 11.86
C LEU A 53 2.33 -0.35 12.03
N PHE A 54 3.66 -0.39 11.98
CA PHE A 54 4.41 -1.64 12.23
C PHE A 54 4.70 -1.86 13.71
N ILE A 55 4.79 -0.82 14.53
CA ILE A 55 5.05 -0.93 15.98
C ILE A 55 3.77 -1.21 16.77
N THR A 56 2.68 -0.49 16.49
CA THR A 56 1.44 -0.60 17.28
C THR A 56 0.85 -2.00 17.36
N PRO A 57 0.91 -2.89 16.34
CA PRO A 57 0.41 -4.26 16.46
C PRO A 57 1.10 -5.13 17.54
N PHE A 58 2.31 -4.76 18.00
CA PHE A 58 2.95 -5.41 19.14
C PHE A 58 2.26 -5.10 20.47
N LEU A 59 1.52 -3.96 20.52
CA LEU A 59 0.82 -3.48 21.70
C LEU A 59 -0.69 -3.76 21.66
N LEU A 60 -1.19 -4.25 20.52
CA LEU A 60 -2.60 -4.49 20.29
C LEU A 60 -2.94 -5.98 20.32
N GLU A 61 -4.14 -6.28 20.79
CA GLU A 61 -4.69 -7.62 20.80
C GLU A 61 -5.88 -7.75 19.85
N ILE A 62 -5.97 -8.90 19.19
CA ILE A 62 -7.16 -9.27 18.40
C ILE A 62 -8.30 -9.55 19.38
N LYS A 63 -9.45 -8.94 19.15
CA LYS A 63 -10.67 -9.13 19.94
C LYS A 63 -11.50 -10.26 19.35
N PHE A 64 -11.39 -11.46 19.94
CA PHE A 64 -12.16 -12.66 19.56
C PHE A 64 -13.55 -12.63 20.20
N ASP A 65 -14.35 -11.62 19.89
CA ASP A 65 -15.69 -11.44 20.44
C ASP A 65 -16.82 -11.89 19.50
N PHE A 66 -16.46 -12.44 18.34
CA PHE A 66 -17.37 -12.92 17.31
C PHE A 66 -18.42 -11.88 16.89
N SER A 67 -18.12 -10.61 17.07
CA SER A 67 -18.97 -9.50 16.65
C SER A 67 -18.91 -9.27 15.14
N VAL A 68 -19.83 -8.43 14.62
CA VAL A 68 -19.81 -7.99 13.22
C VAL A 68 -18.45 -7.37 12.85
N PHE A 69 -17.82 -6.62 13.76
CA PHE A 69 -16.49 -6.05 13.55
C PHE A 69 -15.40 -7.12 13.39
N PHE A 70 -15.50 -8.22 14.15
CA PHE A 70 -14.56 -9.33 14.03
C PHE A 70 -14.68 -10.02 12.67
N TYR A 71 -15.88 -10.39 12.22
CA TYR A 71 -16.08 -11.04 10.93
C TYR A 71 -15.76 -10.10 9.76
N ALA A 72 -16.19 -8.83 9.84
CA ALA A 72 -15.84 -7.83 8.85
C ALA A 72 -14.32 -7.61 8.79
N GLY A 73 -13.65 -7.57 9.94
CA GLY A 73 -12.20 -7.45 10.03
C GLY A 73 -11.46 -8.60 9.34
N ILE A 74 -11.90 -9.84 9.55
CA ILE A 74 -11.34 -11.01 8.84
C ILE A 74 -11.54 -10.87 7.34
N ALA A 75 -12.76 -10.57 6.88
CA ALA A 75 -13.08 -10.46 5.46
C ALA A 75 -12.25 -9.35 4.79
N ILE A 76 -12.19 -8.15 5.39
CA ILE A 76 -11.42 -7.01 4.90
C ILE A 76 -9.91 -7.34 4.89
N TYR A 77 -9.40 -7.99 5.93
CA TYR A 77 -7.98 -8.37 6.01
C TYR A 77 -7.59 -9.37 4.91
N LEU A 78 -8.39 -10.43 4.72
CA LEU A 78 -8.15 -11.42 3.67
C LEU A 78 -8.27 -10.81 2.26
N LEU A 79 -9.25 -9.93 2.05
CA LEU A 79 -9.37 -9.16 0.81
C LEU A 79 -8.12 -8.31 0.59
N GLY A 80 -7.65 -7.60 1.63
CA GLY A 80 -6.44 -6.79 1.59
C GLY A 80 -5.20 -7.61 1.23
N LEU A 81 -4.98 -8.77 1.85
CA LEU A 81 -3.88 -9.68 1.51
C LEU A 81 -3.94 -10.16 0.06
N THR A 82 -5.14 -10.51 -0.42
CA THR A 82 -5.35 -10.94 -1.80
C THR A 82 -5.00 -9.81 -2.78
N LEU A 83 -5.50 -8.60 -2.53
CA LEU A 83 -5.18 -7.42 -3.34
C LEU A 83 -3.68 -7.09 -3.28
N CYS A 84 -3.02 -7.23 -2.11
CA CYS A 84 -1.57 -7.09 -1.97
C CYS A 84 -0.82 -8.08 -2.87
N ALA A 85 -1.18 -9.36 -2.83
CA ALA A 85 -0.53 -10.40 -3.62
C ALA A 85 -0.68 -10.14 -5.13
N ILE A 86 -1.89 -9.76 -5.58
CA ILE A 86 -2.16 -9.45 -6.99
C ILE A 86 -1.41 -8.18 -7.43
N SER A 87 -1.48 -7.09 -6.65
CA SER A 87 -0.84 -5.82 -7.00
C SER A 87 0.68 -5.94 -7.05
N ILE A 88 1.29 -6.71 -6.14
CA ILE A 88 2.72 -6.98 -6.10
C ILE A 88 3.14 -7.83 -7.30
N ARG A 89 2.38 -8.87 -7.65
CA ARG A 89 2.63 -9.67 -8.86
C ARG A 89 2.61 -8.79 -10.11
N ASP A 90 1.60 -7.94 -10.23
CA ASP A 90 1.42 -7.07 -11.39
C ASP A 90 2.53 -5.99 -11.45
N PHE A 91 2.93 -5.43 -10.29
CA PHE A 91 4.06 -4.50 -10.18
C PHE A 91 5.40 -5.14 -10.59
N ALA A 92 5.61 -6.39 -10.24
CA ALA A 92 6.85 -7.11 -10.54
C ALA A 92 7.02 -7.44 -12.04
N ARG A 93 5.95 -7.29 -12.83
CA ARG A 93 5.92 -7.62 -14.28
C ARG A 93 5.60 -6.39 -15.12
N PRO A 94 6.51 -5.41 -15.21
CA PRO A 94 6.29 -4.23 -16.01
C PRO A 94 6.18 -4.55 -17.50
N ASP A 95 5.59 -3.64 -18.26
CA ASP A 95 5.58 -3.68 -19.72
C ASP A 95 6.99 -3.52 -20.29
N ALA A 96 7.16 -3.74 -21.60
CA ALA A 96 8.45 -3.61 -22.28
C ALA A 96 9.09 -2.23 -22.14
N ASN A 97 8.29 -1.17 -21.95
CA ASN A 97 8.76 0.20 -21.69
C ASN A 97 9.09 0.47 -20.20
N GLY A 98 8.91 -0.52 -19.29
CA GLY A 98 9.16 -0.41 -17.87
C GLY A 98 8.01 0.17 -17.04
N MET A 99 6.87 0.50 -17.64
CA MET A 99 5.65 0.95 -16.95
C MET A 99 4.84 -0.26 -16.45
N ASN A 100 4.00 -0.04 -15.43
CA ASN A 100 2.98 -1.00 -15.01
C ASN A 100 1.61 -0.47 -15.45
N THR A 101 1.01 -1.12 -16.44
CA THR A 101 -0.30 -0.75 -16.99
C THR A 101 -1.29 -1.92 -17.06
N LYS A 102 -0.84 -3.14 -16.65
CA LYS A 102 -1.63 -4.38 -16.70
C LYS A 102 -2.19 -4.80 -15.35
N GLY A 103 -3.10 -5.77 -15.37
CA GLY A 103 -3.71 -6.30 -14.15
C GLY A 103 -4.49 -5.22 -13.40
N LEU A 104 -4.25 -5.07 -12.08
CA LEU A 104 -4.89 -4.04 -11.25
C LEU A 104 -4.53 -2.62 -11.67
N TYR A 105 -3.40 -2.42 -12.36
CA TYR A 105 -2.98 -1.12 -12.89
C TYR A 105 -3.85 -0.63 -14.06
N ARG A 106 -4.79 -1.44 -14.57
CA ARG A 106 -5.85 -1.00 -15.51
C ARG A 106 -6.97 -0.22 -14.83
N TYR A 107 -7.18 -0.46 -13.53
CA TYR A 107 -8.28 0.13 -12.77
C TYR A 107 -7.84 1.27 -11.87
N SER A 108 -6.62 1.18 -11.36
CA SER A 108 -6.00 2.20 -10.50
C SER A 108 -4.53 2.34 -10.86
N ARG A 109 -4.01 3.58 -10.87
CA ARG A 109 -2.58 3.82 -11.04
C ARG A 109 -1.76 3.43 -9.81
N ASN A 110 -2.41 3.32 -8.64
CA ASN A 110 -1.76 3.09 -7.35
C ASN A 110 -2.39 1.92 -6.56
N PRO A 111 -2.56 0.72 -7.17
CA PRO A 111 -3.28 -0.38 -6.54
C PRO A 111 -2.58 -0.93 -5.28
N MET A 112 -1.25 -0.81 -5.17
CA MET A 112 -0.51 -1.25 -3.98
C MET A 112 -0.87 -0.43 -2.75
N TYR A 113 -0.99 0.91 -2.87
CA TYR A 113 -1.39 1.77 -1.76
C TYR A 113 -2.80 1.44 -1.26
N LEU A 114 -3.71 1.18 -2.19
CA LEU A 114 -5.08 0.77 -1.87
C LEU A 114 -5.13 -0.60 -1.18
N ALA A 115 -4.36 -1.56 -1.69
CA ALA A 115 -4.29 -2.91 -1.12
C ALA A 115 -3.75 -2.88 0.32
N TYR A 116 -2.72 -2.07 0.57
CA TYR A 116 -2.16 -1.89 1.91
C TYR A 116 -3.17 -1.24 2.85
N PHE A 117 -3.86 -0.19 2.39
CA PHE A 117 -4.94 0.43 3.17
C PHE A 117 -6.00 -0.58 3.58
N VAL A 118 -6.51 -1.39 2.64
CA VAL A 118 -7.53 -2.41 2.93
C VAL A 118 -7.01 -3.45 3.92
N CYS A 119 -5.76 -3.90 3.76
CA CYS A 119 -5.15 -4.88 4.67
C CYS A 119 -5.05 -4.34 6.10
N PHE A 120 -4.51 -3.14 6.28
CA PHE A 120 -4.38 -2.51 7.61
C PHE A 120 -5.73 -2.09 8.19
N LEU A 121 -6.72 -1.76 7.36
CA LEU A 121 -8.09 -1.51 7.80
C LEU A 121 -8.68 -2.78 8.45
N GLY A 122 -8.44 -3.96 7.86
CA GLY A 122 -8.82 -5.23 8.46
C GLY A 122 -8.21 -5.42 9.86
N ILE A 123 -6.93 -5.07 10.06
CA ILE A 123 -6.27 -5.10 11.37
C ILE A 123 -6.94 -4.13 12.36
N ALA A 124 -7.29 -2.91 11.90
CA ALA A 124 -7.99 -1.93 12.73
C ALA A 124 -9.33 -2.48 13.26
N PHE A 125 -10.09 -3.17 12.39
CA PHE A 125 -11.37 -3.80 12.77
C PHE A 125 -11.15 -4.96 13.75
N LEU A 126 -10.18 -5.83 13.52
CA LEU A 126 -9.87 -6.98 14.37
C LEU A 126 -9.40 -6.57 15.76
N THR A 127 -8.68 -5.47 15.87
CA THR A 127 -8.17 -4.94 17.13
C THR A 127 -9.14 -3.96 17.80
N LYS A 128 -10.12 -3.44 17.05
CA LYS A 128 -11.04 -2.36 17.47
C LYS A 128 -10.29 -1.14 17.98
N SER A 129 -9.09 -0.88 17.45
CA SER A 129 -8.22 0.19 17.88
C SER A 129 -8.48 1.47 17.06
N MET A 130 -9.11 2.44 17.69
CA MET A 130 -9.29 3.76 17.09
C MET A 130 -7.95 4.46 16.82
N ILE A 131 -6.96 4.27 17.69
CA ILE A 131 -5.62 4.84 17.51
C ILE A 131 -4.96 4.28 16.25
N PHE A 132 -5.02 2.95 16.06
CA PHE A 132 -4.48 2.32 14.86
C PHE A 132 -5.19 2.79 13.58
N PHE A 133 -6.52 2.92 13.63
CA PHE A 133 -7.31 3.46 12.53
C PHE A 133 -6.91 4.91 12.20
N LEU A 134 -6.73 5.77 13.19
CA LEU A 134 -6.31 7.18 12.97
C LEU A 134 -4.90 7.25 12.37
N ILE A 135 -3.96 6.39 12.82
CA ILE A 135 -2.62 6.29 12.21
C ILE A 135 -2.73 5.87 10.74
N LEU A 136 -3.59 4.89 10.43
CA LEU A 136 -3.84 4.45 9.06
C LEU A 136 -4.40 5.56 8.17
N VAL A 137 -5.37 6.33 8.67
CA VAL A 137 -5.93 7.49 7.94
C VAL A 137 -4.87 8.56 7.70
N MET A 138 -4.03 8.83 8.71
CA MET A 138 -2.92 9.78 8.59
C MET A 138 -1.91 9.31 7.54
N LEU A 139 -1.54 8.03 7.55
CA LEU A 139 -0.67 7.43 6.53
C LEU A 139 -1.26 7.60 5.13
N GLN A 140 -2.53 7.24 4.94
CA GLN A 140 -3.18 7.31 3.64
C GLN A 140 -3.30 8.74 3.12
N THR A 141 -3.57 9.70 4.01
CA THR A 141 -3.59 11.12 3.67
C THR A 141 -2.21 11.58 3.22
N ALA A 142 -1.16 11.23 3.96
CA ALA A 142 0.22 11.59 3.60
C ALA A 142 0.68 10.89 2.31
N ALA A 143 0.26 9.64 2.08
CA ALA A 143 0.55 8.88 0.87
C ALA A 143 0.07 9.57 -0.41
N HIS A 144 -0.99 10.39 -0.33
CA HIS A 144 -1.46 11.18 -1.48
C HIS A 144 -0.34 12.06 -2.07
N TRP A 145 0.43 12.74 -1.24
CA TRP A 145 1.56 13.58 -1.69
C TRP A 145 2.73 12.76 -2.21
N ILE A 146 2.96 11.58 -1.63
CA ILE A 146 3.98 10.65 -2.16
C ILE A 146 3.58 10.19 -3.57
N ILE A 147 2.33 9.80 -3.77
CA ILE A 147 1.78 9.41 -5.08
C ILE A 147 1.93 10.55 -6.09
N LEU A 148 1.68 11.81 -5.70
CA LEU A 148 1.87 12.96 -6.59
C LEU A 148 3.33 13.10 -7.03
N SER A 149 4.29 12.92 -6.12
CA SER A 149 5.72 12.96 -6.48
C SER A 149 6.13 11.79 -7.38
N GLU A 150 5.58 10.59 -7.15
CA GLU A 150 5.81 9.41 -8.01
C GLU A 150 5.20 9.60 -9.42
N GLU A 151 3.99 10.16 -9.51
CA GLU A 151 3.36 10.47 -10.80
C GLU A 151 4.15 11.52 -11.60
N ARG A 152 4.67 12.56 -10.93
CA ARG A 152 5.56 13.56 -11.55
C ARG A 152 6.83 12.90 -12.09
N TRP A 153 7.49 12.08 -11.29
CA TRP A 153 8.66 11.33 -11.73
C TRP A 153 8.35 10.38 -12.90
N CYS A 154 7.19 9.72 -12.90
CA CYS A 154 6.76 8.89 -14.02
C CYS A 154 6.55 9.71 -15.30
N LEU A 155 5.98 10.92 -15.20
CA LEU A 155 5.83 11.84 -16.33
C LEU A 155 7.20 12.27 -16.90
N GLU A 156 8.15 12.60 -16.02
CA GLU A 156 9.51 12.96 -16.45
C GLU A 156 10.22 11.78 -17.13
N LYS A 157 10.01 10.57 -16.64
CA LYS A 157 10.69 9.36 -17.14
C LYS A 157 10.08 8.77 -18.41
N PHE A 158 8.75 8.74 -18.52
CA PHE A 158 8.02 8.05 -19.58
C PHE A 158 7.30 9.01 -20.55
N GLY A 159 7.26 10.31 -20.22
CA GLY A 159 6.70 11.35 -21.07
C GLY A 159 5.25 11.08 -21.47
N LYS A 160 4.99 11.21 -22.77
CA LYS A 160 3.65 11.09 -23.35
C LYS A 160 2.98 9.74 -23.05
N SER A 161 3.73 8.64 -23.03
CA SER A 161 3.16 7.31 -22.73
C SER A 161 2.54 7.26 -21.33
N TYR A 162 3.12 7.95 -20.34
CA TYR A 162 2.53 8.02 -19.01
C TYR A 162 1.35 9.01 -18.96
N GLN A 163 1.40 10.09 -19.71
CA GLN A 163 0.29 11.04 -19.84
C GLN A 163 -0.95 10.34 -20.42
N ASP A 164 -0.82 9.61 -21.53
CA ASP A 164 -1.91 8.84 -22.15
C ASP A 164 -2.50 7.82 -21.15
N TYR A 165 -1.66 7.20 -20.31
CA TYR A 165 -2.09 6.32 -19.25
C TYR A 165 -2.85 7.07 -18.15
N GLN A 166 -2.41 8.27 -17.75
CA GLN A 166 -3.11 9.10 -16.76
C GLN A 166 -4.50 9.53 -17.23
N ASP A 167 -4.66 9.78 -18.53
CA ASP A 167 -5.94 10.19 -19.12
C ASP A 167 -6.97 9.05 -19.17
N THR A 168 -6.49 7.81 -19.17
CA THR A 168 -7.34 6.61 -19.27
C THR A 168 -7.60 5.91 -17.94
N VAL A 169 -6.68 5.99 -16.98
CA VAL A 169 -6.76 5.28 -15.69
C VAL A 169 -6.74 6.26 -14.53
N ARG A 170 -7.70 6.09 -13.61
CA ARG A 170 -7.81 6.95 -12.43
C ARG A 170 -6.68 6.71 -11.44
N ARG A 171 -6.40 7.72 -10.59
CA ARG A 171 -5.35 7.62 -9.56
C ARG A 171 -5.68 6.54 -8.52
N TYR A 172 -6.94 6.44 -8.11
CA TYR A 172 -7.39 5.47 -7.12
C TYR A 172 -8.44 4.51 -7.71
N PHE A 173 -9.66 4.97 -7.94
CA PHE A 173 -10.77 4.21 -8.53
C PHE A 173 -11.53 5.06 -9.55
#